data_9bfad8d9d653d32c50e286412cfabb0d
#
_entry.id   9bfad8d9d653d32c50e286412cfabb0d
#
_cell.length_a   1.000
_cell.length_b   1.000
_cell.length_c   1.000
_cell.angle_alpha   90.00
_cell.angle_beta   90.00
_cell.angle_gamma   90.00
#
_symmetry.space_group_name_H-M   'P 1'
#
loop_
_entity.id
_entity.type
_entity.pdbx_description
1 polymer ?
#
loop_
_entity_poly.entity_id
_entity_poly.type
_entity_poly.pdbx_seq_one_letter_code
_entity_poly.pdbx_strand_id
1 'polypeptide(L)'
;VLRHKEIEIRSLITANLMRGKVDFSITTDGGADMPTQTINRSLFNAYYKELKEVADENGLGHQDLLSVIVRLPDVMQTDNSTLSDEEWALLEPGILKAMHALEDFRKREGNELRKDMMERVALISQANDKVEEIEGGRKDKVRERILAQLNSIIEDGKLDQNRLEQEMIYYTEKLDVTEEIVRLRSHCQYFIEIIDEAGTEKGKKLGFISQEMGREINTIGSKSNSGELQKLVVLMKEQLEKSRFRMTNVQRSIFNNQGSIINFQGIISKDQLLMGIG
;
A
#
# COMPACT_ATOMS: atom_id res chain seq x y z
N VAL A 1 -30.37 4.94 -6.69
CA VAL A 1 -30.27 5.02 -8.15
C VAL A 1 -29.36 3.91 -8.71
N LEU A 2 -28.17 3.64 -8.17
CA LEU A 2 -27.18 2.71 -8.72
C LEU A 2 -27.28 1.25 -8.28
N ARG A 3 -28.23 0.88 -7.39
CA ARG A 3 -28.31 -0.50 -6.84
C ARG A 3 -28.45 -1.58 -7.91
N HIS A 4 -29.12 -1.32 -9.02
CA HIS A 4 -29.29 -2.30 -10.10
C HIS A 4 -28.00 -2.56 -10.87
N LYS A 5 -27.13 -1.56 -10.98
CA LYS A 5 -25.85 -1.64 -11.70
C LYS A 5 -24.66 -1.97 -10.78
N GLU A 6 -24.90 -2.19 -9.48
CA GLU A 6 -23.82 -2.48 -8.52
C GLU A 6 -23.01 -3.72 -8.91
N ILE A 7 -23.67 -4.77 -9.39
CA ILE A 7 -23.01 -6.01 -9.81
C ILE A 7 -22.13 -5.77 -11.03
N GLU A 8 -22.62 -5.00 -12.01
CA GLU A 8 -21.87 -4.66 -13.23
C GLU A 8 -20.66 -3.79 -12.88
N ILE A 9 -20.82 -2.76 -12.02
CA ILE A 9 -19.73 -1.91 -11.55
C ILE A 9 -18.68 -2.74 -10.81
N ARG A 10 -19.10 -3.62 -9.91
CA ARG A 10 -18.18 -4.53 -9.20
C ARG A 10 -17.40 -5.43 -10.16
N SER A 11 -18.07 -5.97 -11.17
CA SER A 11 -17.44 -6.79 -12.20
C SER A 11 -16.40 -6.01 -12.99
N LEU A 12 -16.74 -4.79 -13.44
CA LEU A 12 -15.82 -3.88 -14.13
C LEU A 12 -14.61 -3.53 -13.27
N ILE A 13 -14.82 -3.18 -12.00
CA ILE A 13 -13.74 -2.84 -11.07
C ILE A 13 -12.84 -4.05 -10.84
N THR A 14 -13.41 -5.22 -10.58
CA THR A 14 -12.65 -6.45 -10.30
C THR A 14 -11.85 -6.93 -11.51
N ALA A 15 -12.39 -6.78 -12.72
CA ALA A 15 -11.72 -7.14 -13.95
C ALA A 15 -10.50 -6.25 -14.26
N ASN A 16 -10.58 -4.97 -13.92
CA ASN A 16 -9.53 -4.00 -14.24
C ASN A 16 -8.56 -3.76 -13.07
N LEU A 17 -9.00 -3.89 -11.81
CA LEU A 17 -8.19 -3.62 -10.63
C LEU A 17 -7.89 -4.92 -9.88
N MET A 18 -6.74 -5.52 -10.17
CA MET A 18 -6.35 -6.84 -9.69
C MET A 18 -6.23 -6.97 -8.17
N ARG A 19 -5.93 -5.90 -7.41
CA ARG A 19 -5.76 -5.91 -5.94
C ARG A 19 -6.07 -4.56 -5.31
N GLY A 20 -6.62 -4.60 -4.09
CA GLY A 20 -6.80 -3.46 -3.21
C GLY A 20 -8.25 -3.34 -2.73
N LYS A 21 -8.44 -2.57 -1.65
CA LYS A 21 -9.77 -2.11 -1.25
C LYS A 21 -10.12 -0.91 -2.15
N VAL A 22 -11.27 -0.97 -2.80
CA VAL A 22 -11.78 0.10 -3.66
C VAL A 22 -13.07 0.60 -3.06
N ASP A 23 -13.11 1.87 -2.69
CA ASP A 23 -14.32 2.56 -2.31
C ASP A 23 -14.77 3.38 -3.53
N PHE A 24 -15.91 3.00 -4.08
CA PHE A 24 -16.49 3.63 -5.26
C PHE A 24 -17.76 4.36 -4.87
N SER A 25 -17.86 5.63 -5.20
CA SER A 25 -19.05 6.44 -4.98
C SER A 25 -19.33 7.33 -6.18
N ILE A 26 -20.59 7.48 -6.53
CA ILE A 26 -21.05 8.46 -7.52
C ILE A 26 -21.99 9.40 -6.81
N THR A 27 -21.72 10.67 -6.87
CA THR A 27 -22.59 11.75 -6.41
C THR A 27 -23.15 12.48 -7.63
N THR A 28 -24.46 12.63 -7.70
CA THR A 28 -25.11 13.46 -8.70
C THR A 28 -25.48 14.79 -8.05
N ASP A 29 -24.96 15.88 -8.56
CA ASP A 29 -25.49 17.21 -8.22
C ASP A 29 -26.84 17.36 -8.95
N GLY A 30 -27.92 17.00 -8.26
CA GLY A 30 -29.27 17.38 -8.69
C GLY A 30 -29.35 18.91 -8.68
N GLY A 31 -29.65 19.52 -9.83
CA GLY A 31 -29.88 20.95 -9.90
C GLY A 31 -30.84 21.38 -8.78
N ALA A 32 -30.61 22.55 -8.20
CA ALA A 32 -31.25 23.08 -6.99
C ALA A 32 -32.78 23.13 -6.99
N ASP A 33 -33.46 22.78 -8.10
CA ASP A 33 -34.88 22.97 -8.33
C ASP A 33 -35.74 21.68 -8.30
N MET A 34 -35.16 20.48 -8.03
CA MET A 34 -36.00 19.30 -7.93
C MET A 34 -36.20 18.88 -6.47
N PRO A 35 -37.46 18.78 -5.99
CA PRO A 35 -37.70 18.25 -4.65
C PRO A 35 -37.22 16.80 -4.58
N THR A 36 -36.36 16.51 -3.60
CA THR A 36 -35.83 15.17 -3.30
C THR A 36 -36.90 14.16 -2.87
N GLN A 37 -38.10 14.66 -2.59
CA GLN A 37 -39.22 13.85 -2.17
C GLN A 37 -40.47 14.22 -2.98
N THR A 38 -41.19 13.23 -3.48
CA THR A 38 -42.46 13.38 -4.16
C THR A 38 -43.58 12.78 -3.32
N ILE A 39 -44.80 13.36 -3.46
CA ILE A 39 -45.97 12.84 -2.74
C ILE A 39 -46.56 11.68 -3.55
N ASN A 40 -46.71 10.53 -2.92
CA ASN A 40 -47.50 9.42 -3.45
C ASN A 40 -49.00 9.82 -3.43
N ARG A 41 -49.47 10.42 -4.52
CA ARG A 41 -50.82 10.94 -4.62
C ARG A 41 -51.92 9.89 -4.41
N SER A 42 -51.66 8.64 -4.84
CA SER A 42 -52.63 7.55 -4.69
C SER A 42 -52.80 7.19 -3.21
N LEU A 43 -51.70 7.02 -2.48
CA LEU A 43 -51.72 6.71 -1.07
C LEU A 43 -52.22 7.89 -0.23
N PHE A 44 -51.81 9.11 -0.59
CA PHE A 44 -52.31 10.33 0.04
C PHE A 44 -53.83 10.43 -0.05
N ASN A 45 -54.43 10.22 -1.22
CA ASN A 45 -55.87 10.30 -1.43
C ASN A 45 -56.60 9.17 -0.66
N ALA A 46 -56.05 7.99 -0.55
CA ALA A 46 -56.62 6.90 0.23
C ALA A 46 -56.69 7.27 1.72
N TYR A 47 -55.57 7.73 2.29
CA TYR A 47 -55.54 8.18 3.69
C TYR A 47 -56.42 9.38 3.95
N TYR A 48 -56.51 10.32 3.01
CA TYR A 48 -57.36 11.50 3.13
C TYR A 48 -58.84 11.09 3.24
N LYS A 49 -59.26 10.13 2.42
CA LYS A 49 -60.67 9.66 2.42
C LYS A 49 -61.00 8.97 3.75
N GLU A 50 -60.15 8.03 4.20
CA GLU A 50 -60.38 7.33 5.47
C GLU A 50 -60.35 8.26 6.69
N LEU A 51 -59.38 9.13 6.79
CA LEU A 51 -59.27 10.07 7.91
C LEU A 51 -60.40 11.07 7.95
N LYS A 52 -60.90 11.47 6.79
CA LYS A 52 -62.06 12.35 6.68
C LYS A 52 -63.33 11.64 7.19
N GLU A 53 -63.57 10.41 6.77
CA GLU A 53 -64.71 9.60 7.23
C GLU A 53 -64.67 9.42 8.75
N VAL A 54 -63.55 9.06 9.32
CA VAL A 54 -63.34 8.90 10.76
C VAL A 54 -63.53 10.22 11.51
N ALA A 55 -63.07 11.35 10.95
CA ALA A 55 -63.26 12.66 11.55
C ALA A 55 -64.74 13.08 11.56
N ASP A 56 -65.48 12.82 10.46
CA ASP A 56 -66.90 13.09 10.36
C ASP A 56 -67.73 12.27 11.35
N GLU A 57 -67.42 10.97 11.50
CA GLU A 57 -68.07 10.06 12.45
C GLU A 57 -67.89 10.51 13.92
N ASN A 58 -66.75 11.11 14.23
CA ASN A 58 -66.41 11.51 15.61
C ASN A 58 -66.60 13.01 15.89
N GLY A 59 -67.13 13.78 14.95
CA GLY A 59 -67.34 15.23 15.07
C GLY A 59 -66.06 16.05 15.19
N LEU A 60 -64.95 15.56 14.62
CA LEU A 60 -63.65 16.24 14.63
C LEU A 60 -63.50 17.19 13.43
N GLY A 61 -62.77 18.26 13.62
CA GLY A 61 -62.48 19.21 12.54
C GLY A 61 -61.44 18.67 11.54
N HIS A 62 -61.52 19.07 10.27
CA HIS A 62 -60.63 18.63 9.19
C HIS A 62 -59.38 19.51 9.00
N GLN A 63 -59.15 20.48 9.91
CA GLN A 63 -58.18 21.56 9.66
C GLN A 63 -56.73 21.13 9.51
N ASP A 64 -56.31 19.99 10.11
CA ASP A 64 -54.92 19.55 10.11
C ASP A 64 -54.65 18.21 9.39
N LEU A 65 -55.64 17.68 8.64
CA LEU A 65 -55.50 16.38 7.95
C LEU A 65 -54.29 16.34 6.99
N LEU A 66 -53.98 17.43 6.33
CA LEU A 66 -52.84 17.54 5.42
C LEU A 66 -51.52 17.33 6.14
N SER A 67 -51.35 17.95 7.30
CA SER A 67 -50.12 17.84 8.10
C SER A 67 -49.95 16.46 8.73
N VAL A 68 -51.05 15.77 9.01
CA VAL A 68 -51.05 14.39 9.52
C VAL A 68 -50.72 13.42 8.42
N ILE A 69 -51.33 13.50 7.24
CA ILE A 69 -51.15 12.57 6.12
C ILE A 69 -49.74 12.62 5.58
N VAL A 70 -49.12 13.80 5.48
CA VAL A 70 -47.74 13.94 5.00
C VAL A 70 -46.73 13.24 5.91
N ARG A 71 -47.06 13.02 7.20
CA ARG A 71 -46.21 12.30 8.17
C ARG A 71 -46.48 10.79 8.22
N LEU A 72 -47.50 10.30 7.52
CA LEU A 72 -47.76 8.87 7.45
C LEU A 72 -46.71 8.16 6.60
N PRO A 73 -46.41 6.88 6.93
CA PRO A 73 -45.44 6.09 6.18
C PRO A 73 -45.78 6.08 4.68
N ASP A 74 -44.74 6.07 3.85
CA ASP A 74 -44.79 5.91 2.39
C ASP A 74 -45.59 6.99 1.61
N VAL A 75 -46.13 8.02 2.29
CA VAL A 75 -46.75 9.15 1.63
C VAL A 75 -45.72 10.07 0.97
N MET A 76 -44.59 10.28 1.65
CA MET A 76 -43.43 10.97 1.07
C MET A 76 -42.49 9.91 0.50
N GLN A 77 -42.38 9.88 -0.80
CA GLN A 77 -41.46 8.95 -1.50
C GLN A 77 -40.21 9.69 -1.93
N THR A 78 -39.07 9.13 -1.59
CA THR A 78 -37.83 9.51 -2.23
C THR A 78 -37.83 8.94 -3.65
N ASP A 79 -37.54 9.76 -4.63
CA ASP A 79 -37.46 9.32 -6.02
C ASP A 79 -36.38 8.25 -6.17
N ASN A 80 -36.79 6.98 -6.16
CA ASN A 80 -35.95 5.81 -6.40
C ASN A 80 -35.87 5.53 -7.91
N SER A 81 -35.71 6.58 -8.73
CA SER A 81 -35.54 6.38 -10.16
C SER A 81 -34.36 5.42 -10.38
N THR A 82 -34.64 4.32 -11.04
CA THR A 82 -33.62 3.39 -11.52
C THR A 82 -32.93 4.04 -12.71
N LEU A 83 -31.60 3.90 -12.76
CA LEU A 83 -30.81 4.40 -13.86
C LEU A 83 -31.32 3.76 -15.18
N SER A 84 -31.64 4.58 -16.17
CA SER A 84 -31.98 4.07 -17.49
C SER A 84 -30.74 3.51 -18.19
N ASP A 85 -30.93 2.64 -19.21
CA ASP A 85 -29.82 2.10 -19.98
C ASP A 85 -29.08 3.21 -20.76
N GLU A 86 -29.78 4.27 -21.12
CA GLU A 86 -29.18 5.46 -21.77
C GLU A 86 -28.28 6.23 -20.80
N GLU A 87 -28.72 6.46 -19.56
CA GLU A 87 -27.91 7.07 -18.51
C GLU A 87 -26.71 6.21 -18.15
N TRP A 88 -26.85 4.88 -18.15
CA TRP A 88 -25.75 3.94 -17.94
C TRP A 88 -24.70 4.07 -19.04
N ALA A 89 -25.11 4.10 -20.30
CA ALA A 89 -24.19 4.27 -21.45
C ALA A 89 -23.36 5.55 -21.39
N LEU A 90 -23.84 6.58 -20.70
CA LEU A 90 -23.09 7.83 -20.46
C LEU A 90 -22.14 7.72 -19.26
N LEU A 91 -22.49 6.94 -18.25
CA LEU A 91 -21.68 6.78 -17.03
C LEU A 91 -20.54 5.78 -17.18
N GLU A 92 -20.76 4.69 -17.91
CA GLU A 92 -19.77 3.60 -18.07
C GLU A 92 -18.41 4.10 -18.62
N PRO A 93 -18.35 4.94 -19.67
CA PRO A 93 -17.09 5.50 -20.15
C PRO A 93 -16.36 6.35 -19.10
N GLY A 94 -17.11 7.07 -18.25
CA GLY A 94 -16.57 7.84 -17.15
C GLY A 94 -15.91 6.96 -16.09
N ILE A 95 -16.55 5.84 -15.74
CA ILE A 95 -16.03 4.85 -14.81
C ILE A 95 -14.73 4.24 -15.35
N LEU A 96 -14.73 3.82 -16.62
CA LEU A 96 -13.57 3.26 -17.29
C LEU A 96 -12.39 4.26 -17.33
N LYS A 97 -12.66 5.53 -17.65
CA LYS A 97 -11.66 6.60 -17.64
C LYS A 97 -11.05 6.80 -16.24
N ALA A 98 -11.87 6.76 -15.20
CA ALA A 98 -11.39 6.85 -13.81
C ALA A 98 -10.50 5.67 -13.43
N MET A 99 -10.85 4.44 -13.86
CA MET A 99 -10.03 3.25 -13.62
C MET A 99 -8.69 3.31 -14.37
N HIS A 100 -8.67 3.75 -15.63
CA HIS A 100 -7.43 3.96 -16.37
C HIS A 100 -6.53 5.02 -15.71
N ALA A 101 -7.10 6.13 -15.26
CA ALA A 101 -6.35 7.16 -14.55
C ALA A 101 -5.71 6.62 -13.24
N LEU A 102 -6.43 5.77 -12.50
CA LEU A 102 -5.91 5.10 -11.31
C LEU A 102 -4.79 4.11 -11.65
N GLU A 103 -4.94 3.36 -12.72
CA GLU A 103 -3.90 2.42 -13.19
C GLU A 103 -2.62 3.16 -13.60
N ASP A 104 -2.75 4.26 -14.34
CA ASP A 104 -1.62 5.09 -14.74
C ASP A 104 -0.93 5.76 -13.54
N PHE A 105 -1.71 6.17 -12.53
CA PHE A 105 -1.15 6.66 -11.28
C PHE A 105 -0.35 5.57 -10.57
N ARG A 106 -0.91 4.37 -10.43
CA ARG A 106 -0.22 3.22 -9.81
C ARG A 106 1.06 2.82 -10.55
N LYS A 107 1.05 2.85 -11.88
CA LYS A 107 2.25 2.57 -12.70
C LYS A 107 3.35 3.61 -12.46
N ARG A 108 2.99 4.90 -12.39
CA ARG A 108 3.97 5.98 -12.12
C ARG A 108 4.56 5.83 -10.71
N GLU A 109 3.73 5.66 -9.71
CA GLU A 109 4.17 5.49 -8.32
C GLU A 109 5.03 4.22 -8.15
N GLY A 110 4.63 3.13 -8.79
CA GLY A 110 5.40 1.88 -8.81
C GLY A 110 6.78 2.04 -9.46
N ASN A 111 6.89 2.82 -10.54
CA ASN A 111 8.16 3.10 -11.21
C ASN A 111 9.10 3.96 -10.33
N GLU A 112 8.56 4.96 -9.65
CA GLU A 112 9.35 5.78 -8.71
C GLU A 112 9.82 4.95 -7.51
N LEU A 113 8.97 4.09 -6.97
CA LEU A 113 9.33 3.16 -5.92
C LEU A 113 10.44 2.20 -6.38
N ARG A 114 10.32 1.64 -7.59
CA ARG A 114 11.33 0.76 -8.18
C ARG A 114 12.70 1.46 -8.25
N LYS A 115 12.76 2.69 -8.76
CA LYS A 115 14.00 3.47 -8.84
C LYS A 115 14.63 3.68 -7.46
N ASP A 116 13.85 4.15 -6.48
CA ASP A 116 14.31 4.38 -5.13
C ASP A 116 14.87 3.10 -4.47
N MET A 117 14.18 1.97 -4.64
CA MET A 117 14.63 0.69 -4.10
C MET A 117 15.93 0.20 -4.76
N MET A 118 16.04 0.31 -6.07
CA MET A 118 17.26 -0.05 -6.81
C MET A 118 18.46 0.80 -6.38
N GLU A 119 18.26 2.11 -6.21
CA GLU A 119 19.31 3.01 -5.72
C GLU A 119 19.79 2.61 -4.33
N ARG A 120 18.88 2.31 -3.41
CA ARG A 120 19.22 1.89 -2.04
C ARG A 120 19.98 0.57 -2.02
N VAL A 121 19.54 -0.41 -2.80
CA VAL A 121 20.23 -1.71 -2.89
C VAL A 121 21.62 -1.54 -3.52
N ALA A 122 21.76 -0.66 -4.52
CA ALA A 122 23.06 -0.32 -5.09
C ALA A 122 24.00 0.30 -4.05
N LEU A 123 23.51 1.20 -3.18
CA LEU A 123 24.30 1.77 -2.08
C LEU A 123 24.71 0.71 -1.05
N ILE A 124 23.83 -0.25 -0.75
CA ILE A 124 24.17 -1.37 0.14
C ILE A 124 25.25 -2.24 -0.50
N SER A 125 25.14 -2.56 -1.79
CA SER A 125 26.15 -3.36 -2.51
C SER A 125 27.50 -2.65 -2.54
N GLN A 126 27.53 -1.36 -2.86
CA GLN A 126 28.78 -0.56 -2.83
C GLN A 126 29.42 -0.51 -1.44
N ALA A 127 28.59 -0.39 -0.39
CA ALA A 127 29.11 -0.42 0.98
C ALA A 127 29.66 -1.81 1.33
N ASN A 128 29.02 -2.88 0.86
CA ASN A 128 29.48 -4.26 1.05
C ASN A 128 30.83 -4.53 0.34
N ASP A 129 31.01 -3.99 -0.88
CA ASP A 129 32.28 -4.10 -1.60
C ASP A 129 33.41 -3.35 -0.86
N LYS A 130 33.14 -2.19 -0.25
CA LYS A 130 34.08 -1.50 0.61
C LYS A 130 34.42 -2.28 1.90
N VAL A 131 33.43 -2.98 2.49
CA VAL A 131 33.66 -3.86 3.63
C VAL A 131 34.65 -4.96 3.23
N GLU A 132 34.47 -5.58 2.05
CA GLU A 132 35.36 -6.61 1.52
C GLU A 132 36.80 -6.08 1.34
N GLU A 133 36.95 -4.89 0.76
CA GLU A 133 38.25 -4.24 0.55
C GLU A 133 38.98 -3.98 1.87
N ILE A 134 38.30 -3.44 2.87
CA ILE A 134 38.85 -3.15 4.19
C ILE A 134 39.24 -4.47 4.91
N GLU A 135 38.38 -5.50 4.84
CA GLU A 135 38.64 -6.80 5.49
C GLU A 135 39.80 -7.53 4.86
N GLY A 136 39.99 -7.42 3.54
CA GLY A 136 41.17 -8.02 2.84
C GLY A 136 42.50 -7.55 3.43
N GLY A 137 42.60 -6.25 3.77
CA GLY A 137 43.83 -5.71 4.40
C GLY A 137 43.91 -5.89 5.93
N ARG A 138 42.79 -6.23 6.58
CA ARG A 138 42.73 -6.36 8.05
C ARG A 138 43.13 -7.73 8.55
N LYS A 139 42.80 -8.78 7.83
CA LYS A 139 43.11 -10.17 8.22
C LYS A 139 44.60 -10.36 8.54
N ASP A 140 45.47 -9.83 7.69
CA ASP A 140 46.91 -9.92 7.87
C ASP A 140 47.40 -9.12 9.09
N LYS A 141 46.90 -7.88 9.26
CA LYS A 141 47.23 -7.05 10.43
C LYS A 141 46.80 -7.65 11.76
N VAL A 142 45.60 -8.26 11.79
CA VAL A 142 45.08 -8.93 12.99
C VAL A 142 45.92 -10.14 13.32
N ARG A 143 46.31 -10.95 12.32
CA ARG A 143 47.20 -12.10 12.46
C ARG A 143 48.55 -11.68 13.00
N GLU A 144 49.17 -10.67 12.39
CA GLU A 144 50.48 -10.15 12.86
C GLU A 144 50.41 -9.64 14.31
N ARG A 145 49.37 -8.91 14.67
CA ARG A 145 49.15 -8.39 16.03
C ARG A 145 48.98 -9.52 17.06
N ILE A 146 48.19 -10.53 16.73
CA ILE A 146 48.00 -11.70 17.60
C ILE A 146 49.33 -12.44 17.78
N LEU A 147 50.05 -12.66 16.69
CA LEU A 147 51.38 -13.30 16.75
C LEU A 147 52.39 -12.49 17.56
N ALA A 148 52.41 -11.17 17.43
CA ALA A 148 53.29 -10.29 18.21
C ALA A 148 52.95 -10.33 19.72
N GLN A 149 51.67 -10.29 20.08
CA GLN A 149 51.24 -10.41 21.48
C GLN A 149 51.54 -11.76 22.07
N LEU A 150 51.43 -12.81 21.29
CA LEU A 150 51.76 -14.19 21.73
C LEU A 150 53.25 -14.38 21.88
N ASN A 151 54.08 -13.87 20.94
CA ASN A 151 55.52 -13.90 21.05
C ASN A 151 56.06 -13.21 22.32
N SER A 152 55.39 -12.10 22.75
CA SER A 152 55.75 -11.42 24.01
C SER A 152 55.45 -12.24 25.27
N ILE A 153 54.58 -13.23 25.20
CA ILE A 153 54.22 -14.12 26.31
C ILE A 153 55.08 -15.39 26.28
N ILE A 154 55.66 -15.75 25.09
CA ILE A 154 56.48 -16.94 24.87
C ILE A 154 57.88 -16.82 25.50
N GLU A 155 58.36 -15.60 25.79
CA GLU A 155 59.64 -15.40 26.47
C GLU A 155 59.75 -16.13 27.83
N ASP A 156 58.60 -16.54 28.42
CA ASP A 156 58.54 -17.33 29.65
C ASP A 156 58.58 -18.89 29.46
N GLY A 157 58.73 -19.37 28.25
CA GLY A 157 59.07 -20.79 27.96
C GLY A 157 57.98 -21.82 28.25
N LYS A 158 56.69 -21.43 28.35
CA LYS A 158 55.59 -22.35 28.76
C LYS A 158 54.43 -22.41 27.79
N LEU A 159 54.55 -22.02 26.53
CA LEU A 159 53.39 -22.06 25.63
C LEU A 159 53.30 -23.39 24.86
N ASP A 160 52.18 -24.07 24.98
CA ASP A 160 51.77 -25.19 24.14
C ASP A 160 51.41 -24.67 22.73
N GLN A 161 52.23 -25.02 21.74
CA GLN A 161 52.12 -24.57 20.36
C GLN A 161 50.77 -25.00 19.73
N ASN A 162 50.27 -26.17 20.11
CA ASN A 162 48.96 -26.67 19.64
C ASN A 162 47.78 -25.83 20.16
N ARG A 163 47.89 -25.40 21.40
CA ARG A 163 46.85 -24.50 21.99
C ARG A 163 46.89 -23.14 21.35
N LEU A 164 48.05 -22.63 21.01
CA LEU A 164 48.20 -21.38 20.26
C LEU A 164 47.52 -21.44 18.88
N GLU A 165 47.75 -22.51 18.12
CA GLU A 165 47.13 -22.71 16.82
C GLU A 165 45.61 -22.80 16.92
N GLN A 166 45.08 -23.49 17.91
CA GLN A 166 43.65 -23.59 18.15
C GLN A 166 43.00 -22.22 18.47
N GLU A 167 43.65 -21.43 19.32
CA GLU A 167 43.17 -20.08 19.64
C GLU A 167 43.24 -19.14 18.42
N MET A 168 44.29 -19.25 17.59
CA MET A 168 44.41 -18.49 16.35
C MET A 168 43.31 -18.83 15.35
N ILE A 169 43.00 -20.11 15.17
CA ILE A 169 41.90 -20.56 14.32
C ILE A 169 40.58 -20.00 14.85
N TYR A 170 40.31 -20.16 16.15
CA TYR A 170 39.09 -19.67 16.79
C TYR A 170 38.90 -18.16 16.60
N TYR A 171 39.93 -17.32 16.83
CA TYR A 171 39.81 -15.86 16.64
C TYR A 171 39.70 -15.49 15.17
N THR A 172 40.34 -16.20 14.26
CA THR A 172 40.23 -15.95 12.83
C THR A 172 38.79 -16.22 12.35
N GLU A 173 38.23 -17.38 12.72
CA GLU A 173 36.84 -17.72 12.37
C GLU A 173 35.81 -16.76 13.00
N LYS A 174 36.04 -16.37 14.25
CA LYS A 174 35.17 -15.43 14.97
C LYS A 174 35.11 -14.03 14.34
N LEU A 175 36.17 -13.60 13.68
CA LEU A 175 36.28 -12.28 13.06
C LEU A 175 36.04 -12.32 11.55
N ASP A 176 35.96 -13.50 10.94
CA ASP A 176 35.73 -13.63 9.51
C ASP A 176 34.29 -13.26 9.13
N VAL A 177 34.16 -12.33 8.19
CA VAL A 177 32.88 -11.85 7.62
C VAL A 177 32.73 -12.19 6.14
N THR A 178 33.59 -13.06 5.61
CA THR A 178 33.63 -13.39 4.18
C THR A 178 32.30 -14.01 3.71
N GLU A 179 31.76 -14.92 4.52
CA GLU A 179 30.49 -15.57 4.21
C GLU A 179 29.33 -14.56 4.17
N GLU A 180 29.27 -13.68 5.13
CA GLU A 180 28.24 -12.64 5.22
C GLU A 180 28.30 -11.65 4.05
N ILE A 181 29.53 -11.27 3.63
CA ILE A 181 29.74 -10.41 2.45
C ILE A 181 29.21 -11.09 1.18
N VAL A 182 29.55 -12.37 0.98
CA VAL A 182 29.08 -13.13 -0.20
C VAL A 182 27.55 -13.32 -0.18
N ARG A 183 26.98 -13.65 0.98
CA ARG A 183 25.55 -13.81 1.15
C ARG A 183 24.81 -12.50 0.92
N LEU A 184 25.30 -11.41 1.49
CA LEU A 184 24.69 -10.08 1.30
C LEU A 184 24.72 -9.67 -0.18
N ARG A 185 25.81 -9.92 -0.90
CA ARG A 185 25.90 -9.69 -2.34
C ARG A 185 24.85 -10.49 -3.11
N SER A 186 24.72 -11.78 -2.79
CA SER A 186 23.71 -12.64 -3.41
C SER A 186 22.28 -12.16 -3.13
N HIS A 187 22.01 -11.71 -1.91
CA HIS A 187 20.71 -11.17 -1.54
C HIS A 187 20.39 -9.85 -2.24
N CYS A 188 21.39 -8.97 -2.41
CA CYS A 188 21.23 -7.74 -3.19
C CYS A 188 20.88 -8.05 -4.65
N GLN A 189 21.59 -8.99 -5.27
CA GLN A 189 21.32 -9.46 -6.62
C GLN A 189 19.89 -10.02 -6.75
N TYR A 190 19.52 -10.93 -5.86
CA TYR A 190 18.20 -11.54 -5.88
C TYR A 190 17.07 -10.52 -5.61
N PHE A 191 17.33 -9.51 -4.79
CA PHE A 191 16.39 -8.41 -4.58
C PHE A 191 16.09 -7.65 -5.88
N ILE A 192 17.12 -7.37 -6.69
CA ILE A 192 16.97 -6.71 -7.99
C ILE A 192 16.18 -7.61 -8.96
N GLU A 193 16.48 -8.89 -9.00
CA GLU A 193 15.78 -9.88 -9.84
C GLU A 193 14.28 -9.92 -9.51
N ILE A 194 13.92 -9.94 -8.21
CA ILE A 194 12.50 -9.89 -7.78
C ILE A 194 11.81 -8.59 -8.20
N ILE A 195 12.51 -7.46 -8.15
CA ILE A 195 11.94 -6.16 -8.61
C ILE A 195 11.55 -6.25 -10.09
N ASP A 196 12.36 -6.91 -10.91
CA ASP A 196 12.16 -7.02 -12.35
C ASP A 196 11.27 -8.21 -12.76
N GLU A 197 11.01 -9.15 -11.86
CA GLU A 197 10.13 -10.29 -12.09
C GLU A 197 8.71 -9.82 -12.46
N ALA A 198 8.05 -10.49 -13.39
CA ALA A 198 6.64 -10.27 -13.65
C ALA A 198 5.79 -10.96 -12.56
N GLY A 199 4.84 -10.27 -11.93
CA GLY A 199 3.93 -10.90 -10.97
C GLY A 199 3.47 -9.99 -9.81
N THR A 200 2.48 -10.47 -9.08
CA THR A 200 1.77 -9.70 -8.04
C THR A 200 2.28 -9.94 -6.61
N GLU A 201 3.11 -10.95 -6.38
CA GLU A 201 3.58 -11.35 -5.02
C GLU A 201 4.96 -10.80 -4.65
N LYS A 202 5.54 -9.92 -5.47
CA LYS A 202 6.86 -9.32 -5.25
C LYS A 202 7.06 -8.76 -3.84
N GLY A 203 6.08 -8.05 -3.31
CA GLY A 203 6.20 -7.38 -2.01
C GLY A 203 6.51 -8.34 -0.85
N LYS A 204 5.95 -9.55 -0.87
CA LYS A 204 6.22 -10.57 0.14
C LYS A 204 7.64 -11.13 -0.01
N LYS A 205 8.06 -11.44 -1.24
CA LYS A 205 9.42 -11.91 -1.55
C LYS A 205 10.47 -10.86 -1.15
N LEU A 206 10.27 -9.59 -1.56
CA LEU A 206 11.13 -8.47 -1.19
C LEU A 206 11.25 -8.26 0.32
N GLY A 207 10.13 -8.46 1.05
CA GLY A 207 10.12 -8.42 2.52
C GLY A 207 11.03 -9.48 3.13
N PHE A 208 10.96 -10.73 2.65
CA PHE A 208 11.81 -11.82 3.12
C PHE A 208 13.29 -11.56 2.82
N ILE A 209 13.62 -11.19 1.58
CA ILE A 209 15.01 -10.89 1.21
C ILE A 209 15.56 -9.72 2.02
N SER A 210 14.77 -8.68 2.26
CA SER A 210 15.17 -7.57 3.14
C SER A 210 15.50 -8.04 4.57
N GLN A 211 14.82 -9.06 5.09
CA GLN A 211 15.12 -9.63 6.39
C GLN A 211 16.47 -10.36 6.37
N GLU A 212 16.73 -11.17 5.35
CA GLU A 212 18.01 -11.87 5.20
C GLU A 212 19.16 -10.87 5.02
N MET A 213 19.00 -9.85 4.17
CA MET A 213 20.00 -8.76 4.06
C MET A 213 20.28 -8.13 5.42
N GLY A 214 19.24 -7.87 6.23
CA GLY A 214 19.39 -7.32 7.57
C GLY A 214 20.16 -8.25 8.53
N ARG A 215 19.99 -9.55 8.41
CA ARG A 215 20.75 -10.55 9.18
C ARG A 215 22.24 -10.48 8.84
N GLU A 216 22.58 -10.52 7.55
CA GLU A 216 23.99 -10.47 7.12
C GLU A 216 24.64 -9.15 7.56
N ILE A 217 23.98 -8.00 7.38
CA ILE A 217 24.48 -6.69 7.83
C ILE A 217 24.69 -6.67 9.35
N ASN A 218 23.81 -7.26 10.14
CA ASN A 218 23.95 -7.34 11.57
C ASN A 218 25.14 -8.20 11.99
N THR A 219 25.36 -9.34 11.32
CA THR A 219 26.47 -10.24 11.60
C THR A 219 27.80 -9.59 11.24
N ILE A 220 27.89 -8.91 10.07
CA ILE A 220 29.06 -8.09 9.71
C ILE A 220 29.35 -7.07 10.83
N GLY A 221 28.30 -6.34 11.31
CA GLY A 221 28.45 -5.37 12.37
C GLY A 221 28.94 -5.95 13.70
N SER A 222 28.47 -7.11 14.09
CA SER A 222 28.86 -7.77 15.34
C SER A 222 30.29 -8.37 15.31
N LYS A 223 30.74 -8.82 14.16
CA LYS A 223 32.10 -9.35 13.95
C LYS A 223 33.15 -8.26 13.67
N SER A 224 32.69 -7.06 13.27
CA SER A 224 33.58 -5.94 12.91
C SER A 224 33.93 -5.06 14.11
N ASN A 225 35.22 -5.04 14.47
CA ASN A 225 35.74 -4.19 15.57
C ASN A 225 36.39 -2.87 15.09
N SER A 226 36.17 -2.47 13.82
CA SER A 226 36.73 -1.26 13.23
C SER A 226 35.66 -0.15 13.17
N GLY A 227 36.02 1.05 13.61
CA GLY A 227 35.09 2.22 13.51
C GLY A 227 34.73 2.56 12.06
N GLU A 228 35.59 2.25 11.08
CA GLU A 228 35.32 2.47 9.66
C GLU A 228 34.27 1.48 9.16
N LEU A 229 34.41 0.18 9.49
CA LEU A 229 33.41 -0.83 9.16
C LEU A 229 32.06 -0.57 9.82
N GLN A 230 32.07 -0.11 11.08
CA GLN A 230 30.82 0.27 11.77
C GLN A 230 30.07 1.38 11.05
N LYS A 231 30.76 2.35 10.45
CA LYS A 231 30.12 3.42 9.65
C LYS A 231 29.44 2.83 8.40
N LEU A 232 30.09 1.88 7.72
CA LEU A 232 29.50 1.19 6.55
C LEU A 232 28.27 0.35 6.94
N VAL A 233 28.36 -0.35 8.07
CA VAL A 233 27.22 -1.12 8.61
C VAL A 233 26.05 -0.21 8.94
N VAL A 234 26.28 0.94 9.56
CA VAL A 234 25.21 1.93 9.84
C VAL A 234 24.60 2.43 8.54
N LEU A 235 25.41 2.76 7.54
CA LEU A 235 24.93 3.18 6.21
C LEU A 235 24.05 2.08 5.59
N MET A 236 24.50 0.83 5.56
CA MET A 236 23.73 -0.28 5.01
C MET A 236 22.40 -0.48 5.72
N LYS A 237 22.39 -0.43 7.06
CA LYS A 237 21.17 -0.51 7.88
C LYS A 237 20.20 0.62 7.54
N GLU A 238 20.69 1.83 7.45
CA GLU A 238 19.87 3.00 7.12
C GLU A 238 19.22 2.85 5.74
N GLN A 239 19.96 2.43 4.72
CA GLN A 239 19.41 2.23 3.38
C GLN A 239 18.39 1.09 3.35
N LEU A 240 18.65 0.01 4.06
CA LEU A 240 17.74 -1.12 4.16
C LEU A 240 16.42 -0.72 4.86
N GLU A 241 16.49 0.01 5.98
CA GLU A 241 15.28 0.48 6.70
C GLU A 241 14.48 1.48 5.87
N LYS A 242 15.14 2.39 5.14
CA LYS A 242 14.46 3.30 4.19
C LYS A 242 13.71 2.50 3.10
N SER A 243 14.34 1.45 2.55
CA SER A 243 13.70 0.57 1.57
C SER A 243 12.47 -0.13 2.17
N ARG A 244 12.59 -0.71 3.36
CA ARG A 244 11.49 -1.38 4.07
C ARG A 244 10.33 -0.44 4.39
N PHE A 245 10.63 0.77 4.86
CA PHE A 245 9.64 1.79 5.15
C PHE A 245 8.85 2.19 3.90
N ARG A 246 9.53 2.39 2.76
CA ARG A 246 8.88 2.69 1.49
C ARG A 246 7.97 1.56 1.04
N MET A 247 8.43 0.30 1.09
CA MET A 247 7.59 -0.87 0.77
C MET A 247 6.33 -0.92 1.63
N THR A 248 6.47 -0.70 2.94
CA THR A 248 5.35 -0.74 3.88
C THR A 248 4.36 0.41 3.66
N ASN A 249 4.85 1.62 3.36
CA ASN A 249 3.99 2.77 3.11
C ASN A 249 3.22 2.65 1.81
N VAL A 250 3.83 2.16 0.73
CA VAL A 250 3.12 1.89 -0.52
C VAL A 250 2.08 0.78 -0.31
N GLN A 251 2.41 -0.27 0.45
CA GLN A 251 1.41 -1.27 0.84
C GLN A 251 0.29 -0.63 1.67
N ARG A 252 0.60 0.22 2.64
CA ARG A 252 -0.40 0.94 3.44
C ARG A 252 -1.20 1.95 2.62
N SER A 253 -0.59 2.70 1.72
CA SER A 253 -1.32 3.62 0.84
C SER A 253 -2.26 2.89 -0.11
N ILE A 254 -1.90 1.68 -0.53
CA ILE A 254 -2.77 0.79 -1.31
C ILE A 254 -3.85 0.12 -0.44
N PHE A 255 -3.53 -0.23 0.83
CA PHE A 255 -4.46 -0.91 1.76
C PHE A 255 -5.30 0.04 2.62
N ASN A 256 -4.71 1.15 3.05
CA ASN A 256 -5.36 2.14 3.93
C ASN A 256 -5.80 3.38 3.16
N ASN A 257 -6.06 3.27 1.89
CA ASN A 257 -6.44 4.41 1.07
C ASN A 257 -7.64 5.19 1.65
N GLN A 258 -7.35 5.85 2.77
CA GLN A 258 -8.02 7.07 3.17
C GLN A 258 -7.52 8.21 2.27
N GLY A 259 -7.64 8.08 0.96
CA GLY A 259 -7.17 9.21 0.19
C GLY A 259 -7.08 9.10 -1.31
N SER A 260 -7.29 7.96 -1.93
CA SER A 260 -7.66 7.98 -3.33
C SER A 260 -9.17 7.93 -3.46
N ILE A 261 -9.85 8.86 -2.82
CA ILE A 261 -11.10 9.36 -3.32
C ILE A 261 -10.70 10.07 -4.60
N ILE A 262 -10.76 9.36 -5.72
CA ILE A 262 -10.85 10.03 -7.00
C ILE A 262 -12.25 10.63 -6.97
N ASN A 263 -12.34 11.86 -6.44
CA ASN A 263 -13.50 12.69 -6.65
C ASN A 263 -13.57 12.95 -8.15
N PHE A 264 -14.27 12.09 -8.84
CA PHE A 264 -14.75 12.37 -10.16
C PHE A 264 -15.87 13.39 -9.98
N GLN A 265 -15.51 14.65 -9.81
CA GLN A 265 -16.38 15.77 -10.09
C GLN A 265 -16.50 15.88 -11.61
N GLY A 266 -17.05 14.87 -12.24
CA GLY A 266 -17.69 14.99 -13.51
C GLY A 266 -19.08 15.55 -13.21
N ILE A 267 -19.24 16.85 -13.29
CA ILE A 267 -20.56 17.51 -13.38
C ILE A 267 -21.17 16.98 -14.68
N ILE A 268 -21.88 15.86 -14.61
CA ILE A 268 -22.84 15.51 -15.65
C ILE A 268 -24.06 16.38 -15.27
N SER A 269 -24.09 17.60 -15.78
CA SER A 269 -25.28 18.42 -15.68
C SER A 269 -26.39 17.72 -16.45
N LYS A 270 -27.60 17.71 -15.89
CA LYS A 270 -28.80 17.17 -16.56
C LYS A 270 -29.01 17.77 -17.96
N ASP A 271 -28.49 18.95 -18.21
CA ASP A 271 -28.51 19.63 -19.52
C ASP A 271 -27.62 18.94 -20.58
N GLN A 272 -26.58 18.21 -20.20
CA GLN A 272 -25.80 17.38 -21.12
C GLN A 272 -26.48 16.03 -21.43
N LEU A 273 -27.32 15.53 -20.51
CA LEU A 273 -28.18 14.37 -20.73
C LEU A 273 -29.34 14.68 -21.72
N LEU A 274 -29.77 15.93 -21.79
CA LEU A 274 -30.89 16.34 -22.68
C LEU A 274 -30.42 16.80 -24.06
N MET A 275 -29.16 17.15 -24.25
CA MET A 275 -28.62 17.56 -25.56
C MET A 275 -28.09 16.40 -26.43
N GLY A 276 -28.18 15.15 -25.96
CA GLY A 276 -27.87 13.94 -26.74
C GLY A 276 -29.00 13.39 -27.57
N ILE A 277 -30.16 14.09 -27.62
CA ILE A 277 -31.31 13.73 -28.44
C ILE A 277 -31.54 14.90 -29.42
N GLY A 278 -30.75 14.89 -30.49
CA GLY A 278 -30.88 15.78 -31.61
C GLY A 278 -30.18 15.20 -32.82
#